data_a5be5de780bc5e6e822c8b6950cd188f
#
_entry.id   a5be5de780bc5e6e822c8b6950cd188f
#
_cell.length_a   1.000
_cell.length_b   1.000
_cell.length_c   1.000
_cell.angle_alpha   90.00
_cell.angle_beta   90.00
_cell.angle_gamma   90.00
#
_symmetry.space_group_name_H-M   'P 1'
#
loop_
_entity.id
_entity.type
_entity.pdbx_description
1 polymer ?
#
loop_
_entity_poly.entity_id
_entity_poly.type
_entity_poly.pdbx_seq_one_letter_code
_entity_poly.pdbx_strand_id
1 'polypeptide(L)'
;ASVTAVATTREEIAYTGGGARTSATGLLADVALVVDVTHATDYPGLEKRKHGDYRLGGGTVFTRGASVNPVLLDLLIAEAEAEGIPYTLEAAPRETRTDADSIFTAHRGVATALVSVPLRYMHSPNEMVSLEDLERAARVLAGVARRIGPSTDLIPR
;
A
#
# COMPACT_ATOMS: atom_id res chain seq x y z
N ALA A 1 -14.81 -6.71 11.56
CA ALA A 1 -15.08 -5.79 10.43
C ALA A 1 -15.57 -6.59 9.22
N SER A 2 -16.34 -5.96 8.33
CA SER A 2 -16.59 -6.50 6.99
C SER A 2 -15.43 -6.10 6.08
N VAL A 3 -15.02 -6.99 5.18
CA VAL A 3 -13.96 -6.74 4.22
C VAL A 3 -14.53 -6.88 2.81
N THR A 4 -14.26 -5.89 1.97
CA THR A 4 -14.62 -5.90 0.56
C THR A 4 -13.35 -5.81 -0.28
N ALA A 5 -13.12 -6.78 -1.16
CA ALA A 5 -12.04 -6.72 -2.14
C ALA A 5 -12.53 -5.94 -3.37
N VAL A 6 -11.72 -5.00 -3.83
CA VAL A 6 -12.02 -4.14 -4.98
C VAL A 6 -10.86 -4.19 -5.96
N ALA A 7 -11.15 -4.55 -7.22
CA ALA A 7 -10.25 -4.33 -8.33
C ALA A 7 -10.66 -3.04 -9.04
N THR A 8 -9.83 -2.03 -8.95
CA THR A 8 -10.12 -0.69 -9.48
C THR A 8 -9.89 -0.63 -10.99
N THR A 9 -10.50 0.35 -11.64
CA THR A 9 -10.30 0.60 -13.07
C THR A 9 -9.60 1.93 -13.28
N ARG A 10 -8.76 2.01 -14.33
CA ARG A 10 -8.11 3.25 -14.79
C ARG A 10 -7.12 3.84 -13.77
N GLU A 11 -6.47 3.04 -12.98
CA GLU A 11 -5.46 3.52 -12.03
C GLU A 11 -4.32 4.22 -12.80
N GLU A 12 -3.77 3.57 -13.80
CA GLU A 12 -2.62 4.01 -14.61
C GLU A 12 -2.87 5.26 -15.49
N ILE A 13 -4.11 5.65 -15.71
CA ILE A 13 -4.47 6.71 -16.66
C ILE A 13 -5.41 7.77 -16.09
N ALA A 14 -5.81 7.66 -14.85
CA ALA A 14 -6.83 8.52 -14.26
C ALA A 14 -6.24 9.47 -13.22
N TYR A 15 -5.80 10.65 -13.65
CA TYR A 15 -5.31 11.72 -12.77
C TYR A 15 -6.30 12.15 -11.67
N THR A 16 -7.56 11.75 -11.75
CA THR A 16 -8.63 12.08 -10.80
C THR A 16 -9.08 10.90 -9.95
N GLY A 17 -8.29 9.81 -9.93
CA GLY A 17 -8.49 8.65 -9.08
C GLY A 17 -9.42 7.56 -9.62
N GLY A 18 -9.84 7.65 -10.88
CA GLY A 18 -10.52 6.56 -11.58
C GLY A 18 -11.56 5.79 -10.78
N GLY A 19 -11.48 4.48 -10.86
CA GLY A 19 -12.36 3.55 -10.15
C GLY A 19 -12.16 3.53 -8.64
N ALA A 20 -10.96 3.81 -8.15
CA ALA A 20 -10.66 3.83 -6.71
C ALA A 20 -11.49 4.87 -5.96
N ARG A 21 -11.50 6.11 -6.45
CA ARG A 21 -12.30 7.19 -5.85
C ARG A 21 -13.80 6.86 -5.88
N THR A 22 -14.28 6.34 -7.01
CA THR A 22 -15.69 5.97 -7.18
C THR A 22 -16.10 4.86 -6.22
N SER A 23 -15.29 3.80 -6.14
CA SER A 23 -15.54 2.66 -5.26
C SER A 23 -15.49 3.07 -3.78
N ALA A 24 -14.47 3.82 -3.37
CA ALA A 24 -14.35 4.28 -1.99
C ALA A 24 -15.53 5.16 -1.56
N THR A 25 -16.02 6.02 -2.48
CA THR A 25 -17.19 6.86 -2.22
C THR A 25 -18.47 6.02 -2.14
N GLY A 26 -18.66 5.05 -3.04
CA GLY A 26 -19.86 4.21 -3.07
C GLY A 26 -19.96 3.22 -1.92
N LEU A 27 -18.83 2.67 -1.48
CA LEU A 27 -18.76 1.71 -0.37
C LEU A 27 -18.84 2.37 1.01
N LEU A 28 -18.62 3.68 1.10
CA LEU A 28 -18.53 4.42 2.38
C LEU A 28 -17.55 3.76 3.37
N ALA A 29 -16.42 3.29 2.86
CA ALA A 29 -15.43 2.60 3.66
C ALA A 29 -14.84 3.51 4.75
N ASP A 30 -14.62 2.96 5.95
CA ASP A 30 -13.91 3.65 7.04
C ASP A 30 -12.39 3.49 6.89
N VAL A 31 -11.95 2.37 6.33
CA VAL A 31 -10.54 1.99 6.15
C VAL A 31 -10.31 1.47 4.73
N ALA A 32 -9.18 1.82 4.15
CA ALA A 32 -8.68 1.26 2.91
C ALA A 32 -7.24 0.74 3.09
N LEU A 33 -7.04 -0.52 2.75
CA LEU A 33 -5.72 -1.13 2.62
C LEU A 33 -5.45 -1.25 1.12
N VAL A 34 -4.66 -0.33 0.60
CA VAL A 34 -4.32 -0.26 -0.83
C VAL A 34 -3.12 -1.16 -1.11
N VAL A 35 -3.19 -1.90 -2.20
CA VAL A 35 -2.10 -2.77 -2.66
C VAL A 35 -1.66 -2.30 -4.03
N ASP A 36 -0.38 -2.09 -4.18
CA ASP A 36 0.23 -1.68 -5.43
C ASP A 36 1.64 -2.27 -5.58
N VAL A 37 2.38 -1.84 -6.55
CA VAL A 37 3.80 -2.15 -6.73
C VAL A 37 4.65 -0.91 -6.48
N THR A 38 5.93 -1.11 -6.16
CA THR A 38 6.94 -0.05 -6.13
C THR A 38 8.19 -0.49 -6.88
N HIS A 39 9.00 0.46 -7.35
CA HIS A 39 10.23 0.17 -8.07
C HIS A 39 11.23 -0.61 -7.20
N ALA A 40 11.51 -1.86 -7.55
CA ALA A 40 12.67 -2.55 -7.00
C ALA A 40 13.94 -1.81 -7.44
N THR A 41 14.91 -1.70 -6.54
CA THR A 41 16.16 -0.95 -6.79
C THR A 41 17.39 -1.84 -6.82
N ASP A 42 17.20 -3.14 -6.93
CA ASP A 42 18.23 -4.17 -6.88
C ASP A 42 18.73 -4.62 -8.27
N TYR A 43 18.62 -3.73 -9.26
CA TYR A 43 19.16 -3.95 -10.61
C TYR A 43 20.01 -2.75 -11.07
N PRO A 44 20.90 -2.93 -12.08
CA PRO A 44 21.81 -1.88 -12.51
C PRO A 44 21.12 -0.62 -12.99
N GLY A 45 21.73 0.54 -12.73
CA GLY A 45 21.26 1.84 -13.20
C GLY A 45 20.38 2.62 -12.21
N LEU A 46 20.08 2.07 -11.04
CA LEU A 46 19.32 2.75 -10.01
C LEU A 46 20.19 3.20 -8.83
N GLU A 47 20.00 4.45 -8.43
CA GLU A 47 20.68 5.04 -7.27
C GLU A 47 19.88 4.78 -5.98
N LYS A 48 20.31 3.78 -5.20
CA LYS A 48 19.65 3.43 -3.92
C LYS A 48 19.61 4.58 -2.91
N ARG A 49 20.59 5.49 -2.94
CA ARG A 49 20.60 6.68 -2.06
C ARG A 49 19.44 7.62 -2.35
N LYS A 50 18.95 7.64 -3.59
CA LYS A 50 17.87 8.52 -4.04
C LYS A 50 16.50 7.84 -3.93
N HIS A 51 16.45 6.55 -4.21
CA HIS A 51 15.18 5.82 -4.39
C HIS A 51 14.86 4.83 -3.26
N GLY A 52 15.76 4.58 -2.33
CA GLY A 52 15.64 3.54 -1.32
C GLY A 52 16.31 2.22 -1.74
N ASP A 53 16.29 1.22 -0.86
CA ASP A 53 16.82 -0.12 -1.15
C ASP A 53 15.68 -1.15 -1.05
N TYR A 54 14.97 -1.35 -2.15
CA TYR A 54 13.85 -2.28 -2.29
C TYR A 54 14.29 -3.41 -3.20
N ARG A 55 14.14 -4.66 -2.74
CA ARG A 55 14.66 -5.85 -3.44
C ARG A 55 13.58 -6.87 -3.67
N LEU A 56 13.63 -7.57 -4.78
CA LEU A 56 12.80 -8.76 -4.99
C LEU A 56 13.13 -9.81 -3.93
N GLY A 57 12.11 -10.40 -3.32
CA GLY A 57 12.26 -11.33 -2.20
C GLY A 57 12.60 -10.68 -0.87
N GLY A 58 12.73 -9.33 -0.84
CA GLY A 58 13.05 -8.56 0.36
C GLY A 58 11.87 -8.27 1.28
N GLY A 59 10.69 -8.71 0.92
CA GLY A 59 9.45 -8.47 1.65
C GLY A 59 8.62 -7.33 1.08
N THR A 60 7.61 -6.95 1.83
CA THR A 60 6.70 -5.86 1.46
C THR A 60 7.32 -4.49 1.72
N VAL A 61 6.82 -3.47 1.03
CA VAL A 61 7.19 -2.07 1.26
C VAL A 61 5.98 -1.33 1.81
N PHE A 62 6.10 -0.76 2.99
CA PHE A 62 5.04 0.06 3.58
C PHE A 62 5.35 1.53 3.37
N THR A 63 4.37 2.29 2.92
CA THR A 63 4.56 3.70 2.66
C THR A 63 4.27 4.54 3.89
N ARG A 64 5.18 5.47 4.19
CA ARG A 64 4.97 6.59 5.10
C ARG A 64 4.81 7.86 4.29
N GLY A 65 3.64 8.49 4.35
CA GLY A 65 3.38 9.62 3.48
C GLY A 65 2.11 10.39 3.80
N ALA A 66 1.84 11.42 3.01
CA ALA A 66 0.73 12.36 3.24
C ALA A 66 -0.66 11.71 3.14
N SER A 67 -0.82 10.71 2.26
CA SER A 67 -2.08 9.97 2.07
C SER A 67 -2.23 8.77 3.01
N VAL A 68 -1.20 8.47 3.82
CA VAL A 68 -1.18 7.28 4.69
C VAL A 68 -1.50 7.63 6.13
N ASN A 69 -2.46 6.92 6.70
CA ASN A 69 -2.79 7.02 8.11
C ASN A 69 -1.68 6.37 8.97
N PRO A 70 -1.03 7.10 9.88
CA PRO A 70 0.09 6.59 10.64
C PRO A 70 -0.29 5.44 11.59
N VAL A 71 -1.52 5.40 12.11
CA VAL A 71 -1.98 4.31 12.96
C VAL A 71 -2.09 3.01 12.17
N LEU A 72 -2.59 3.07 10.91
CA LEU A 72 -2.62 1.91 10.04
C LEU A 72 -1.22 1.45 9.64
N LEU A 73 -0.30 2.38 9.41
CA LEU A 73 1.10 2.03 9.16
C LEU A 73 1.72 1.30 10.34
N ASP A 74 1.49 1.78 11.57
CA ASP A 74 1.98 1.10 12.78
C ASP A 74 1.36 -0.29 12.95
N LEU A 75 0.10 -0.49 12.57
CA LEU A 75 -0.54 -1.80 12.56
C LEU A 75 0.08 -2.74 11.52
N LEU A 76 0.44 -2.24 10.33
CA LEU A 76 1.14 -3.02 9.29
C LEU A 76 2.51 -3.48 9.79
N ILE A 77 3.28 -2.57 10.41
CA ILE A 77 4.59 -2.85 10.98
C ILE A 77 4.47 -3.92 12.07
N ALA A 78 3.57 -3.69 13.04
CA ALA A 78 3.37 -4.63 14.15
C ALA A 78 2.92 -6.02 13.68
N GLU A 79 2.12 -6.11 12.61
CA GLU A 79 1.73 -7.39 12.04
C GLU A 79 2.88 -8.10 11.34
N ALA A 80 3.66 -7.37 10.53
CA ALA A 80 4.83 -7.91 9.86
C ALA A 80 5.86 -8.44 10.87
N GLU A 81 6.11 -7.71 11.94
CA GLU A 81 7.00 -8.14 13.03
C GLU A 81 6.49 -9.39 13.75
N ALA A 82 5.19 -9.44 14.06
CA ALA A 82 4.57 -10.58 14.73
C ALA A 82 4.62 -11.87 13.89
N GLU A 83 4.51 -11.73 12.56
CA GLU A 83 4.56 -12.84 11.60
C GLU A 83 5.99 -13.17 11.12
N GLY A 84 7.00 -12.39 11.53
CA GLY A 84 8.38 -12.52 11.05
C GLY A 84 8.53 -12.23 9.57
N ILE A 85 7.67 -11.38 9.01
CA ILE A 85 7.68 -10.99 7.59
C ILE A 85 8.62 -9.80 7.42
N PRO A 86 9.64 -9.89 6.55
CA PRO A 86 10.53 -8.77 6.28
C PRO A 86 9.76 -7.66 5.56
N TYR A 87 10.09 -6.41 5.89
CA TYR A 87 9.51 -5.23 5.26
C TYR A 87 10.54 -4.11 5.15
N THR A 88 10.26 -3.14 4.31
CA THR A 88 10.99 -1.87 4.21
C THR A 88 10.00 -0.70 4.25
N LEU A 89 10.51 0.50 4.55
CA LEU A 89 9.71 1.71 4.56
C LEU A 89 10.07 2.59 3.36
N GLU A 90 9.04 3.06 2.67
CA GLU A 90 9.14 4.03 1.60
C GLU A 90 8.57 5.38 2.07
N ALA A 91 9.24 6.47 1.71
CA ALA A 91 8.78 7.81 2.04
C ALA A 91 8.08 8.45 0.83
N ALA A 92 6.82 8.82 1.00
CA ALA A 92 6.02 9.56 0.01
C ALA A 92 5.50 10.88 0.61
N PRO A 93 6.33 11.93 0.66
CA PRO A 93 5.98 13.16 1.38
C PRO A 93 4.85 13.97 0.73
N ARG A 94 4.54 13.73 -0.53
CA ARG A 94 3.46 14.41 -1.27
C ARG A 94 2.44 13.40 -1.77
N GLU A 95 2.73 12.72 -2.86
CA GLU A 95 1.88 11.76 -3.55
C GLU A 95 2.55 10.39 -3.60
N THR A 96 1.77 9.33 -3.56
CA THR A 96 2.22 7.94 -3.72
C THR A 96 2.18 7.51 -5.19
N ARG A 97 1.38 8.18 -6.02
CA ARG A 97 1.05 7.83 -7.41
C ARG A 97 0.37 6.47 -7.51
N THR A 98 -0.47 6.17 -6.54
CA THR A 98 -1.31 4.99 -6.47
C THR A 98 -2.74 5.39 -6.16
N ASP A 99 -3.64 4.43 -6.14
CA ASP A 99 -5.02 4.63 -5.73
C ASP A 99 -5.17 5.24 -4.33
N ALA A 100 -4.17 5.11 -3.45
CA ALA A 100 -4.18 5.69 -2.11
C ALA A 100 -4.43 7.21 -2.13
N ASP A 101 -3.86 7.93 -3.12
CA ASP A 101 -3.96 9.38 -3.23
C ASP A 101 -5.38 9.87 -3.54
N SER A 102 -6.21 9.01 -4.10
CA SER A 102 -7.60 9.33 -4.40
C SER A 102 -8.57 8.84 -3.34
N ILE A 103 -8.21 7.76 -2.64
CA ILE A 103 -9.06 7.12 -1.64
C ILE A 103 -9.07 7.93 -0.33
N PHE A 104 -7.90 8.39 0.16
CA PHE A 104 -7.84 9.06 1.47
C PHE A 104 -8.68 10.34 1.55
N THR A 105 -8.97 10.98 0.41
CA THR A 105 -9.85 12.16 0.32
C THR A 105 -11.27 11.83 -0.11
N ALA A 106 -11.62 10.55 -0.29
CA ALA A 106 -12.96 10.17 -0.71
C ALA A 106 -13.99 10.47 0.39
N HIS A 107 -15.21 10.78 0.00
CA HIS A 107 -16.36 11.20 0.81
C HIS A 107 -16.00 12.05 2.06
N ARG A 108 -15.93 11.49 3.24
CA ARG A 108 -15.59 12.20 4.51
C ARG A 108 -14.13 12.01 4.95
N GLY A 109 -13.30 11.45 4.11
CA GLY A 109 -11.96 10.96 4.43
C GLY A 109 -11.98 9.49 4.80
N VAL A 110 -11.00 8.74 4.29
CA VAL A 110 -10.84 7.30 4.55
C VAL A 110 -9.47 7.08 5.16
N ALA A 111 -9.39 6.40 6.29
CA ALA A 111 -8.11 6.00 6.85
C ALA A 111 -7.45 5.02 5.88
N THR A 112 -6.36 5.44 5.25
CA THR A 112 -5.74 4.69 4.14
C THR A 112 -4.33 4.24 4.50
N ALA A 113 -3.98 3.02 4.13
CA ALA A 113 -2.61 2.50 4.16
C ALA A 113 -2.24 1.94 2.80
N LEU A 114 -0.95 1.96 2.48
CA LEU A 114 -0.39 1.45 1.24
C LEU A 114 0.66 0.38 1.53
N VAL A 115 0.46 -0.77 0.92
CA VAL A 115 1.36 -1.92 0.92
C VAL A 115 1.80 -2.16 -0.52
N SER A 116 3.08 -2.01 -0.79
CA SER A 116 3.63 -2.19 -2.12
C SER A 116 4.49 -3.45 -2.21
N VAL A 117 4.50 -4.06 -3.38
CA VAL A 117 5.35 -5.20 -3.72
C VAL A 117 6.48 -4.71 -4.61
N PRO A 118 7.76 -5.00 -4.30
CA PRO A 118 8.88 -4.63 -5.18
C PRO A 118 8.73 -5.25 -6.57
N LEU A 119 8.80 -4.41 -7.60
CA LEU A 119 8.67 -4.81 -9.01
C LEU A 119 9.87 -4.27 -9.80
N ARG A 120 10.57 -5.12 -10.54
CA ARG A 120 11.59 -4.69 -11.51
C ARG A 120 10.96 -4.37 -12.84
N TYR A 121 11.54 -3.39 -13.52
CA TYR A 121 11.21 -3.01 -14.91
C TYR A 121 9.76 -2.58 -15.08
N MET A 122 9.20 -1.89 -14.10
CA MET A 122 7.84 -1.36 -14.11
C MET A 122 7.51 -0.64 -15.43
N HIS A 123 6.29 -0.85 -15.93
CA HIS A 123 5.80 -0.31 -17.20
C HIS A 123 6.57 -0.80 -18.44
N SER A 124 7.17 -1.97 -18.35
CA SER A 124 7.85 -2.62 -19.47
C SER A 124 7.25 -4.01 -19.77
N PRO A 125 7.53 -4.59 -20.96
CA PRO A 125 7.07 -5.95 -21.28
C PRO A 125 7.69 -7.05 -20.41
N ASN A 126 8.73 -6.75 -19.63
CA ASN A 126 9.53 -7.71 -18.88
C ASN A 126 9.43 -7.50 -17.36
N GLU A 127 8.29 -7.07 -16.86
CA GLU A 127 8.09 -6.89 -15.43
C GLU A 127 8.35 -8.17 -14.64
N MET A 128 8.96 -8.02 -13.46
CA MET A 128 9.32 -9.15 -12.63
C MET A 128 9.02 -8.86 -11.16
N VAL A 129 8.29 -9.78 -10.52
CA VAL A 129 7.89 -9.73 -9.11
C VAL A 129 8.28 -11.04 -8.41
N SER A 130 8.48 -10.98 -7.10
CA SER A 130 8.64 -12.17 -6.26
C SER A 130 7.26 -12.67 -5.80
N LEU A 131 6.92 -13.93 -6.11
CA LEU A 131 5.68 -14.55 -5.63
C LEU A 131 5.66 -14.65 -4.10
N GLU A 132 6.81 -14.80 -3.47
CA GLU A 132 6.92 -14.79 -2.01
C GLU A 132 6.55 -13.43 -1.40
N ASP A 133 6.91 -12.33 -2.04
CA ASP A 133 6.54 -10.99 -1.58
C ASP A 133 5.04 -10.75 -1.74
N LEU A 134 4.40 -11.29 -2.79
CA LEU A 134 2.94 -11.27 -2.94
C LEU A 134 2.23 -12.03 -1.81
N GLU A 135 2.72 -13.23 -1.47
CA GLU A 135 2.17 -14.01 -0.36
C GLU A 135 2.35 -13.29 0.98
N ARG A 136 3.51 -12.70 1.23
CA ARG A 136 3.80 -11.90 2.41
C ARG A 136 2.86 -10.70 2.53
N ALA A 137 2.65 -9.98 1.44
CA ALA A 137 1.71 -8.85 1.40
C ALA A 137 0.29 -9.31 1.76
N ALA A 138 -0.19 -10.41 1.18
CA ALA A 138 -1.51 -10.96 1.47
C ALA A 138 -1.65 -11.37 2.95
N ARG A 139 -0.62 -11.97 3.55
CA ARG A 139 -0.62 -12.35 4.98
C ARG A 139 -0.69 -11.14 5.89
N VAL A 140 0.14 -10.12 5.66
CA VAL A 140 0.11 -8.88 6.46
C VAL A 140 -1.25 -8.20 6.35
N LEU A 141 -1.80 -8.06 5.16
CA LEU A 141 -3.11 -7.44 4.94
C LEU A 141 -4.23 -8.19 5.67
N ALA A 142 -4.23 -9.51 5.58
CA ALA A 142 -5.20 -10.35 6.28
C ALA A 142 -5.06 -10.23 7.81
N GLY A 143 -3.83 -10.13 8.31
CA GLY A 143 -3.54 -9.92 9.74
C GLY A 143 -4.07 -8.59 10.23
N VAL A 144 -3.75 -7.50 9.55
CA VAL A 144 -4.25 -6.17 9.89
C VAL A 144 -5.77 -6.09 9.82
N ALA A 145 -6.40 -6.67 8.76
CA ALA A 145 -7.85 -6.69 8.64
C ALA A 145 -8.54 -7.40 9.84
N ARG A 146 -7.92 -8.43 10.40
CA ARG A 146 -8.41 -9.10 11.62
C ARG A 146 -8.30 -8.22 12.88
N ARG A 147 -7.31 -7.33 12.94
CA ARG A 147 -7.09 -6.43 14.08
C ARG A 147 -8.01 -5.21 14.08
N ILE A 148 -8.50 -4.80 12.93
CA ILE A 148 -9.40 -3.65 12.81
C ILE A 148 -10.81 -4.03 13.24
N GLY A 149 -11.35 -3.30 14.21
CA GLY A 149 -12.68 -3.49 14.75
C GLY A 149 -13.37 -2.17 15.09
N PRO A 150 -14.63 -2.22 15.60
CA PRO A 150 -15.40 -1.00 15.91
C PRO A 150 -14.73 -0.09 16.96
N SER A 151 -13.85 -0.64 17.79
CA SER A 151 -13.12 0.09 18.82
C SER A 151 -11.73 0.56 18.40
N THR A 152 -11.32 0.33 17.15
CA THR A 152 -10.02 0.76 16.65
C THR A 152 -10.03 2.28 16.45
N ASP A 153 -9.22 2.98 17.24
CA ASP A 153 -9.05 4.43 17.08
C ASP A 153 -8.01 4.71 16.00
N LEU A 154 -8.45 5.26 14.89
CA LEU A 154 -7.62 5.61 13.73
C LEU A 154 -7.27 7.10 13.67
N ILE A 155 -7.56 7.86 14.73
CA ILE A 155 -7.22 9.28 14.81
C ILE A 155 -5.74 9.39 15.20
N PRO A 156 -4.89 9.97 14.33
CA PRO A 156 -3.50 10.22 14.67
C PRO A 156 -3.38 11.21 15.83
N ARG A 157 -2.51 10.90 16.79
CA ARG A 157 -2.25 11.76 17.97
C ARG A 157 -0.78 12.12 18.04
#